data_e85d774ea1a1b1171237fa486e40e218
#
_entry.id   e85d774ea1a1b1171237fa486e40e218
#
_cell.length_a   1.000
_cell.length_b   1.000
_cell.length_c   1.000
_cell.angle_alpha   90.00
_cell.angle_beta   90.00
_cell.angle_gamma   90.00
#
_symmetry.space_group_name_H-M   'P 1'
#
loop_
_entity.id
_entity.type
_entity.pdbx_description
1 polymer ?
#
loop_
_entity_poly.entity_id
_entity_poly.type
_entity_poly.pdbx_seq_one_letter_code
_entity_poly.pdbx_strand_id
1 'polypeptide(L)'
;MDITTRPTLQQFLADTKQGPYVSLYMSWPEHTPVEKLRIRFKNMLKHVKTVMAETYSDTDFAPYAAELEPYEQDPMFWQDSEANGIGMLTNGAQTYVTPMYEAVDEVAMVTEVPQILPLMLDEATATDFDILALNADSIQLYHNHGHQVRSVSLPDDAPQTLKGTLGTEIRGGELNSVSQGGGHVTYHGHNEKSAEKASDQRRFYQAVDQYLLTNYSNPKKMPLVLMGLAENVAVFREISKNHHLLPKLAVVKSPATLDFVELEDRRAHV
;
A
#
# COMPACT_ATOMS: atom_id res chain seq x y z
N MET A 1 15.05 21.42 -8.36
CA MET A 1 13.91 21.74 -9.24
C MET A 1 12.64 21.58 -8.39
N ASP A 2 11.79 22.60 -8.36
CA ASP A 2 10.63 22.59 -7.45
C ASP A 2 9.64 21.50 -7.88
N ILE A 3 9.40 20.51 -7.03
CA ILE A 3 8.47 19.38 -7.24
C ILE A 3 7.01 19.86 -7.37
N THR A 4 6.75 21.11 -7.08
CA THR A 4 5.41 21.73 -6.97
C THR A 4 4.72 22.05 -8.30
N THR A 5 5.34 21.77 -9.46
CA THR A 5 4.80 22.21 -10.75
C THR A 5 4.65 21.08 -11.80
N ARG A 6 4.69 19.81 -11.39
CA ARG A 6 4.48 18.70 -12.36
C ARG A 6 3.00 18.60 -12.71
N PRO A 7 2.66 18.47 -14.01
CA PRO A 7 1.27 18.28 -14.41
C PRO A 7 0.74 16.93 -13.90
N THR A 8 -0.54 16.85 -13.59
CA THR A 8 -1.23 15.56 -13.49
C THR A 8 -1.35 14.92 -14.87
N LEU A 9 -1.60 13.60 -14.93
CA LEU A 9 -1.82 12.93 -16.22
C LEU A 9 -2.95 13.61 -17.02
N GLN A 10 -4.03 13.98 -16.36
CA GLN A 10 -5.16 14.67 -16.99
C GLN A 10 -4.75 16.05 -17.55
N GLN A 11 -3.95 16.82 -16.83
CA GLN A 11 -3.43 18.09 -17.30
C GLN A 11 -2.49 17.92 -18.48
N PHE A 12 -1.60 16.90 -18.43
CA PHE A 12 -0.69 16.58 -19.52
C PHE A 12 -1.45 16.20 -20.79
N LEU A 13 -2.49 15.35 -20.67
CA LEU A 13 -3.31 14.91 -21.82
C LEU A 13 -4.24 16.01 -22.35
N ALA A 14 -4.60 17.00 -21.54
CA ALA A 14 -5.41 18.14 -21.97
C ALA A 14 -4.60 19.18 -22.78
N ASP A 15 -3.27 19.11 -22.75
CA ASP A 15 -2.41 19.97 -23.56
C ASP A 15 -2.49 19.53 -25.02
N THR A 16 -3.08 20.38 -25.86
CA THR A 16 -3.29 20.14 -27.29
C THR A 16 -2.06 20.45 -28.14
N LYS A 17 -0.88 20.56 -27.55
CA LYS A 17 0.36 20.84 -28.28
C LYS A 17 0.59 19.73 -29.31
N GLN A 18 0.65 20.10 -30.58
CA GLN A 18 1.00 19.21 -31.67
C GLN A 18 2.51 18.96 -31.67
N GLY A 19 2.90 17.71 -31.70
CA GLY A 19 4.28 17.28 -31.81
C GLY A 19 4.40 15.81 -31.42
N PRO A 20 5.50 15.15 -31.72
CA PRO A 20 5.68 13.80 -31.27
C PRO A 20 5.76 13.77 -29.72
N TYR A 21 5.18 12.76 -29.16
CA TYR A 21 5.30 12.45 -27.74
C TYR A 21 6.40 11.44 -27.53
N VAL A 22 7.21 11.63 -26.49
CA VAL A 22 8.13 10.64 -26.01
C VAL A 22 7.49 9.94 -24.83
N SER A 23 7.45 8.60 -24.87
CA SER A 23 6.95 7.75 -23.80
C SER A 23 8.07 6.81 -23.35
N LEU A 24 8.46 6.92 -22.07
CA LEU A 24 9.50 6.13 -21.45
C LEU A 24 8.92 5.32 -20.30
N TYR A 25 9.16 4.02 -20.30
CA TYR A 25 8.84 3.12 -19.20
C TYR A 25 10.06 2.29 -18.88
N MET A 26 10.42 2.24 -17.62
CA MET A 26 11.62 1.51 -17.19
C MET A 26 11.37 0.89 -15.83
N SER A 27 11.50 -0.43 -15.75
CA SER A 27 11.48 -1.14 -14.46
C SER A 27 12.84 -1.03 -13.78
N TRP A 28 12.84 -0.98 -12.47
CA TRP A 28 14.04 -1.14 -11.65
C TRP A 28 13.81 -2.23 -10.60
N PRO A 29 14.14 -3.47 -10.94
CA PRO A 29 14.04 -4.56 -9.98
C PRO A 29 14.74 -4.20 -8.67
N GLU A 30 14.19 -4.70 -7.58
CA GLU A 30 14.70 -4.49 -6.23
C GLU A 30 16.22 -4.65 -6.14
N HIS A 31 16.87 -3.78 -5.38
CA HIS A 31 18.34 -3.75 -5.22
C HIS A 31 19.15 -3.38 -6.49
N THR A 32 18.51 -2.82 -7.52
CA THR A 32 19.27 -2.35 -8.69
C THR A 32 20.10 -1.10 -8.32
N PRO A 33 21.43 -1.11 -8.53
CA PRO A 33 22.25 0.06 -8.25
C PRO A 33 21.81 1.29 -9.05
N VAL A 34 21.73 2.45 -8.39
CA VAL A 34 21.32 3.74 -9.01
C VAL A 34 22.11 4.05 -10.28
N GLU A 35 23.42 3.83 -10.28
CA GLU A 35 24.26 4.04 -11.47
C GLU A 35 23.85 3.18 -12.67
N LYS A 36 23.40 1.95 -12.42
CA LYS A 36 22.89 1.08 -13.47
C LYS A 36 21.57 1.59 -14.05
N LEU A 37 20.69 2.11 -13.21
CA LEU A 37 19.43 2.74 -13.64
C LEU A 37 19.70 3.97 -14.49
N ARG A 38 20.60 4.84 -14.06
CA ARG A 38 21.01 6.03 -14.80
C ARG A 38 21.59 5.69 -16.17
N ILE A 39 22.45 4.67 -16.26
CA ILE A 39 23.02 4.22 -17.54
C ILE A 39 21.91 3.71 -18.47
N ARG A 40 20.96 2.92 -17.96
CA ARG A 40 19.82 2.45 -18.75
C ARG A 40 18.99 3.62 -19.26
N PHE A 41 18.64 4.55 -18.38
CA PHE A 41 17.87 5.74 -18.75
C PHE A 41 18.59 6.59 -19.83
N LYS A 42 19.89 6.80 -19.65
CA LYS A 42 20.71 7.48 -20.67
C LYS A 42 20.70 6.78 -22.03
N ASN A 43 20.71 5.45 -22.05
CA ASN A 43 20.59 4.67 -23.28
C ASN A 43 19.21 4.86 -23.92
N MET A 44 18.14 4.91 -23.12
CA MET A 44 16.79 5.20 -23.61
C MET A 44 16.70 6.59 -24.23
N LEU A 45 17.28 7.63 -23.60
CA LEU A 45 17.33 8.99 -24.17
C LEU A 45 18.10 9.02 -25.51
N LYS A 46 19.21 8.29 -25.58
CA LYS A 46 19.98 8.17 -26.83
C LYS A 46 19.15 7.50 -27.92
N HIS A 47 18.43 6.44 -27.60
CA HIS A 47 17.53 5.74 -28.52
C HIS A 47 16.42 6.68 -29.04
N VAL A 48 15.71 7.37 -28.13
CA VAL A 48 14.67 8.34 -28.46
C VAL A 48 15.21 9.42 -29.38
N LYS A 49 16.40 9.97 -29.11
CA LYS A 49 17.06 10.98 -29.97
C LYS A 49 17.28 10.44 -31.40
N THR A 50 17.71 9.18 -31.50
CA THR A 50 17.93 8.54 -32.82
C THR A 50 16.62 8.37 -33.56
N VAL A 51 15.61 7.80 -32.92
CA VAL A 51 14.28 7.57 -33.51
C VAL A 51 13.64 8.89 -33.95
N MET A 52 13.75 9.94 -33.11
CA MET A 52 13.22 11.26 -33.44
C MET A 52 13.89 11.86 -34.68
N ALA A 53 15.22 11.76 -34.77
CA ALA A 53 15.96 12.25 -35.95
C ALA A 53 15.62 11.49 -37.23
N GLU A 54 15.32 10.20 -37.12
CA GLU A 54 14.95 9.35 -38.28
C GLU A 54 13.49 9.51 -38.71
N THR A 55 12.57 9.65 -37.76
CA THR A 55 11.13 9.60 -38.04
C THR A 55 10.48 10.99 -38.07
N TYR A 56 11.02 11.93 -37.26
CA TYR A 56 10.51 13.28 -37.07
C TYR A 56 11.60 14.30 -37.32
N SER A 57 12.24 14.25 -38.50
CA SER A 57 13.44 15.04 -38.86
C SER A 57 13.28 16.56 -38.71
N ASP A 58 12.02 17.04 -38.78
CA ASP A 58 11.70 18.48 -38.65
C ASP A 58 11.52 18.88 -37.17
N THR A 59 11.62 17.95 -36.23
CA THR A 59 11.42 18.19 -34.80
C THR A 59 12.79 18.27 -34.10
N ASP A 60 13.06 19.38 -33.43
CA ASP A 60 14.26 19.51 -32.61
C ASP A 60 14.14 18.68 -31.32
N PHE A 61 15.18 17.91 -31.03
CA PHE A 61 15.26 17.12 -29.80
C PHE A 61 15.60 17.96 -28.55
N ALA A 62 16.16 19.15 -28.72
CA ALA A 62 16.63 19.95 -27.59
C ALA A 62 15.57 20.26 -26.54
N PRO A 63 14.29 20.56 -26.86
CA PRO A 63 13.24 20.73 -25.85
C PRO A 63 12.98 19.46 -25.02
N TYR A 64 13.00 18.29 -25.65
CA TYR A 64 12.80 17.01 -24.97
C TYR A 64 13.98 16.65 -24.07
N ALA A 65 15.21 16.95 -24.51
CA ALA A 65 16.41 16.79 -23.71
C ALA A 65 16.35 17.68 -22.45
N ALA A 66 15.95 18.94 -22.59
CA ALA A 66 15.81 19.85 -21.47
C ALA A 66 14.82 19.38 -20.40
N GLU A 67 13.75 18.67 -20.82
CA GLU A 67 12.75 18.08 -19.94
C GLU A 67 13.22 16.78 -19.27
N LEU A 68 14.04 15.97 -19.93
CA LEU A 68 14.35 14.60 -19.49
C LEU A 68 15.75 14.46 -18.85
N GLU A 69 16.78 15.19 -19.34
CA GLU A 69 18.15 15.09 -18.81
C GLU A 69 18.29 15.45 -17.32
N PRO A 70 17.51 16.38 -16.74
CA PRO A 70 17.56 16.64 -15.29
C PRO A 70 17.31 15.41 -14.44
N TYR A 71 16.46 14.48 -14.89
CA TYR A 71 16.20 13.24 -14.18
C TYR A 71 17.37 12.26 -14.23
N GLU A 72 18.12 12.21 -15.35
CA GLU A 72 19.36 11.43 -15.42
C GLU A 72 20.40 11.90 -14.41
N GLN A 73 20.48 13.22 -14.21
CA GLN A 73 21.50 13.85 -13.37
C GLN A 73 21.18 13.86 -11.88
N ASP A 74 19.92 13.64 -11.49
CA ASP A 74 19.47 13.65 -10.09
C ASP A 74 19.55 12.27 -9.45
N PRO A 75 20.56 11.98 -8.60
CA PRO A 75 20.65 10.68 -7.92
C PRO A 75 19.49 10.41 -6.96
N MET A 76 18.88 11.46 -6.38
CA MET A 76 17.78 11.33 -5.42
C MET A 76 16.52 10.81 -6.10
N PHE A 77 16.32 11.15 -7.37
CA PHE A 77 15.20 10.68 -8.16
C PHE A 77 15.14 9.15 -8.28
N TRP A 78 16.29 8.48 -8.29
CA TRP A 78 16.42 7.02 -8.45
C TRP A 78 16.45 6.25 -7.13
N GLN A 79 16.21 6.93 -6.00
CA GLN A 79 16.27 6.31 -4.66
C GLN A 79 14.89 5.98 -4.09
N ASP A 80 13.82 6.13 -4.86
CA ASP A 80 12.49 5.68 -4.42
C ASP A 80 12.48 4.15 -4.28
N SER A 81 12.41 3.69 -3.04
CA SER A 81 12.48 2.27 -2.70
C SER A 81 11.13 1.55 -2.80
N GLU A 82 10.04 2.29 -3.01
CA GLU A 82 8.69 1.74 -3.03
C GLU A 82 8.21 1.42 -4.45
N ALA A 83 8.84 2.03 -5.47
CA ALA A 83 8.44 1.84 -6.86
C ALA A 83 9.23 0.70 -7.53
N ASN A 84 8.56 -0.07 -8.39
CA ASN A 84 9.16 -1.10 -9.24
C ASN A 84 9.61 -0.56 -10.61
N GLY A 85 9.38 0.71 -10.86
CA GLY A 85 9.73 1.34 -12.12
C GLY A 85 9.28 2.79 -12.21
N ILE A 86 9.37 3.35 -13.41
CA ILE A 86 8.94 4.70 -13.72
C ILE A 86 8.26 4.78 -15.06
N GLY A 87 7.21 5.60 -15.14
CA GLY A 87 6.57 6.05 -16.37
C GLY A 87 6.81 7.54 -16.58
N MET A 88 7.23 7.92 -17.78
CA MET A 88 7.45 9.31 -18.18
C MET A 88 6.83 9.58 -19.54
N LEU A 89 6.08 10.66 -19.65
CA LEU A 89 5.53 11.16 -20.90
C LEU A 89 5.94 12.61 -21.09
N THR A 90 6.52 12.96 -22.23
CA THR A 90 6.83 14.36 -22.56
C THR A 90 6.43 14.73 -23.97
N ASN A 91 6.04 15.99 -24.16
CA ASN A 91 5.78 16.61 -25.45
C ASN A 91 6.83 17.69 -25.78
N GLY A 92 7.92 17.73 -25.03
CA GLY A 92 9.00 18.72 -25.16
C GLY A 92 8.68 20.11 -24.57
N ALA A 93 7.50 20.29 -23.96
CA ALA A 93 7.16 21.52 -23.24
C ALA A 93 6.87 21.25 -21.77
N GLN A 94 6.39 20.07 -21.47
CA GLN A 94 6.11 19.58 -20.11
C GLN A 94 6.31 18.07 -20.06
N THR A 95 6.57 17.57 -18.85
CA THR A 95 6.78 16.16 -18.60
C THR A 95 5.92 15.68 -17.45
N TYR A 96 5.08 14.67 -17.70
CA TYR A 96 4.42 13.89 -16.69
C TYR A 96 5.34 12.75 -16.26
N VAL A 97 5.48 12.57 -14.95
CA VAL A 97 6.33 11.53 -14.35
C VAL A 97 5.58 10.88 -13.22
N THR A 98 5.57 9.55 -13.19
CA THR A 98 4.93 8.77 -12.12
C THR A 98 5.76 7.54 -11.79
N PRO A 99 5.83 7.14 -10.50
CA PRO A 99 6.32 5.82 -10.13
C PRO A 99 5.39 4.74 -10.71
N MET A 100 5.96 3.60 -11.08
CA MET A 100 5.24 2.40 -11.51
C MET A 100 5.44 1.33 -10.44
N TYR A 101 4.35 0.72 -9.99
CA TYR A 101 4.38 -0.27 -8.92
C TYR A 101 4.25 -1.69 -9.48
N GLU A 102 3.66 -1.85 -10.65
CA GLU A 102 3.68 -3.10 -11.37
C GLU A 102 4.93 -3.22 -12.24
N ALA A 103 5.34 -4.45 -12.53
CA ALA A 103 6.44 -4.68 -13.45
C ALA A 103 6.07 -4.16 -14.85
N VAL A 104 6.90 -3.32 -15.41
CA VAL A 104 6.70 -2.71 -16.73
C VAL A 104 7.85 -3.10 -17.65
N ASP A 105 7.52 -3.40 -18.90
CA ASP A 105 8.53 -3.61 -19.94
C ASP A 105 9.29 -2.31 -20.20
N GLU A 106 10.59 -2.44 -20.53
CA GLU A 106 11.40 -1.29 -20.91
C GLU A 106 10.95 -0.77 -22.28
N VAL A 107 10.40 0.43 -22.31
CA VAL A 107 9.86 1.08 -23.51
C VAL A 107 10.45 2.47 -23.66
N ALA A 108 10.93 2.79 -24.86
CA ALA A 108 11.35 4.12 -25.25
C ALA A 108 10.80 4.38 -26.66
N MET A 109 9.69 5.12 -26.73
CA MET A 109 8.94 5.33 -27.99
C MET A 109 8.76 6.81 -28.29
N VAL A 110 8.77 7.14 -29.58
CA VAL A 110 8.41 8.45 -30.11
C VAL A 110 7.20 8.24 -31.05
N THR A 111 6.07 8.85 -30.72
CA THR A 111 4.79 8.59 -31.41
C THR A 111 3.94 9.86 -31.46
N GLU A 112 2.95 9.91 -32.36
CA GLU A 112 2.04 11.06 -32.48
C GLU A 112 1.09 11.21 -31.28
N VAL A 113 0.87 10.14 -30.53
CA VAL A 113 0.05 10.13 -29.30
C VAL A 113 0.83 9.46 -28.16
N PRO A 114 0.68 9.94 -26.93
CA PRO A 114 1.40 9.34 -25.80
C PRO A 114 0.94 7.89 -25.57
N GLN A 115 1.88 7.01 -25.28
CA GLN A 115 1.59 5.62 -24.94
C GLN A 115 1.21 5.52 -23.47
N ILE A 116 -0.08 5.54 -23.16
CA ILE A 116 -0.59 5.56 -21.77
C ILE A 116 -1.02 4.18 -21.26
N LEU A 117 -1.01 3.15 -22.08
CA LEU A 117 -1.49 1.82 -21.69
C LEU A 117 -0.77 1.27 -20.44
N PRO A 118 0.57 1.35 -20.31
CA PRO A 118 1.23 0.89 -19.09
C PRO A 118 0.75 1.63 -17.83
N LEU A 119 0.49 2.94 -17.92
CA LEU A 119 -0.06 3.73 -16.80
C LEU A 119 -1.46 3.27 -16.41
N MET A 120 -2.29 2.99 -17.40
CA MET A 120 -3.66 2.52 -17.15
C MET A 120 -3.68 1.12 -16.53
N LEU A 121 -2.74 0.25 -16.90
CA LEU A 121 -2.60 -1.07 -16.30
C LEU A 121 -2.12 -0.99 -14.86
N ASP A 122 -1.13 -0.16 -14.57
CA ASP A 122 -0.64 0.09 -13.22
C ASP A 122 -1.75 0.66 -12.32
N GLU A 123 -2.49 1.65 -12.80
CA GLU A 123 -3.63 2.23 -12.08
C GLU A 123 -4.78 1.21 -11.88
N ALA A 124 -5.01 0.33 -12.83
CA ALA A 124 -6.07 -0.68 -12.74
C ALA A 124 -5.79 -1.76 -11.69
N THR A 125 -4.53 -1.99 -11.34
CA THR A 125 -4.12 -2.90 -10.26
C THR A 125 -4.14 -2.22 -8.89
N ALA A 126 -4.16 -0.89 -8.87
CA ALA A 126 -4.26 -0.10 -7.64
C ALA A 126 -5.64 -0.28 -7.00
N THR A 127 -5.69 -0.85 -5.82
CA THR A 127 -6.93 -1.06 -5.07
C THR A 127 -6.86 -0.41 -3.71
N ASP A 128 -7.93 0.26 -3.33
CA ASP A 128 -8.07 0.85 -2.01
C ASP A 128 -8.80 -0.11 -1.07
N PHE A 129 -8.19 -0.41 0.07
CA PHE A 129 -8.80 -1.24 1.11
C PHE A 129 -8.17 -0.95 2.48
N ASP A 130 -8.91 -1.24 3.52
CA ASP A 130 -8.41 -1.19 4.89
C ASP A 130 -7.92 -2.56 5.34
N ILE A 131 -6.84 -2.61 6.13
CA ILE A 131 -6.29 -3.83 6.73
C ILE A 131 -6.44 -3.73 8.24
N LEU A 132 -7.18 -4.65 8.84
CA LEU A 132 -7.28 -4.80 10.28
C LEU A 132 -6.30 -5.86 10.77
N ALA A 133 -5.23 -5.41 11.42
CA ALA A 133 -4.26 -6.27 12.06
C ALA A 133 -4.75 -6.67 13.46
N LEU A 134 -4.87 -7.98 13.70
CA LEU A 134 -5.48 -8.60 14.88
C LEU A 134 -4.43 -9.30 15.74
N ASN A 135 -4.26 -8.84 16.97
CA ASN A 135 -3.69 -9.63 18.06
C ASN A 135 -4.80 -10.03 19.05
N ALA A 136 -4.54 -10.99 19.92
CA ALA A 136 -5.53 -11.46 20.87
C ALA A 136 -6.11 -10.36 21.78
N ASP A 137 -5.33 -9.31 22.04
CA ASP A 137 -5.61 -8.22 22.97
C ASP A 137 -5.47 -6.81 22.42
N SER A 138 -5.13 -6.68 21.15
CA SER A 138 -4.91 -5.38 20.50
C SER A 138 -5.19 -5.44 19.01
N ILE A 139 -5.45 -4.26 18.42
CA ILE A 139 -5.61 -4.10 16.97
C ILE A 139 -4.78 -2.93 16.45
N GLN A 140 -4.50 -2.98 15.17
CA GLN A 140 -4.02 -1.84 14.41
C GLN A 140 -4.73 -1.76 13.06
N LEU A 141 -5.06 -0.57 12.63
CA LEU A 141 -5.66 -0.33 11.32
C LEU A 141 -4.63 0.25 10.37
N TYR A 142 -4.62 -0.27 9.16
CA TYR A 142 -3.85 0.28 8.05
C TYR A 142 -4.79 0.59 6.90
N HIS A 143 -4.43 1.58 6.11
CA HIS A 143 -5.09 1.94 4.88
C HIS A 143 -4.15 1.69 3.71
N ASN A 144 -4.61 0.90 2.76
CA ASN A 144 -3.96 0.76 1.47
C ASN A 144 -4.58 1.75 0.50
N HIS A 145 -3.75 2.62 -0.06
CA HIS A 145 -4.14 3.52 -1.14
C HIS A 145 -3.24 3.26 -2.36
N GLY A 146 -3.87 2.76 -3.42
CA GLY A 146 -3.11 2.29 -4.57
C GLY A 146 -2.13 1.18 -4.17
N HIS A 147 -0.85 1.48 -4.19
CA HIS A 147 0.22 0.55 -3.85
C HIS A 147 0.91 0.86 -2.51
N GLN A 148 0.40 1.77 -1.72
CA GLN A 148 1.00 2.19 -0.45
C GLN A 148 0.14 1.79 0.73
N VAL A 149 0.73 1.11 1.70
CA VAL A 149 0.10 0.79 2.99
C VAL A 149 0.58 1.78 4.04
N ARG A 150 -0.35 2.45 4.71
CA ARG A 150 -0.05 3.40 5.78
C ARG A 150 -0.82 3.05 7.04
N SER A 151 -0.20 3.22 8.20
CA SER A 151 -0.91 3.08 9.47
C SER A 151 -1.94 4.21 9.64
N VAL A 152 -3.10 3.85 10.17
CA VAL A 152 -4.16 4.79 10.52
C VAL A 152 -4.09 5.08 12.01
N SER A 153 -3.84 6.33 12.39
CA SER A 153 -3.96 6.75 13.79
C SER A 153 -5.42 6.75 14.20
N LEU A 154 -5.81 5.81 15.05
CA LEU A 154 -7.16 5.77 15.60
C LEU A 154 -7.27 6.77 16.77
N PRO A 155 -8.44 7.42 16.96
CA PRO A 155 -8.70 8.27 18.11
C PRO A 155 -8.58 7.51 19.44
N ASP A 156 -8.38 8.24 20.54
CA ASP A 156 -8.21 7.65 21.88
C ASP A 156 -9.42 6.86 22.39
N ASP A 157 -10.61 7.20 21.91
CA ASP A 157 -11.87 6.50 22.22
C ASP A 157 -12.10 5.24 21.38
N ALA A 158 -11.26 4.96 20.39
CA ALA A 158 -11.33 3.76 19.60
C ALA A 158 -10.93 2.51 20.40
N PRO A 159 -11.56 1.36 20.14
CA PRO A 159 -11.24 0.10 20.84
C PRO A 159 -9.92 -0.51 20.32
N GLN A 160 -8.78 0.10 20.69
CA GLN A 160 -7.47 -0.32 20.21
C GLN A 160 -6.88 -1.49 21.00
N THR A 161 -7.22 -1.59 22.31
CA THR A 161 -6.74 -2.67 23.18
C THR A 161 -7.90 -3.25 23.97
N LEU A 162 -7.83 -4.56 24.26
CA LEU A 162 -8.80 -5.27 25.09
C LEU A 162 -8.97 -4.61 26.45
N LYS A 163 -7.84 -4.26 27.10
CA LYS A 163 -7.84 -3.60 28.39
C LYS A 163 -8.48 -2.20 28.33
N GLY A 164 -8.17 -1.42 27.32
CA GLY A 164 -8.75 -0.08 27.14
C GLY A 164 -10.26 -0.15 26.87
N THR A 165 -10.70 -1.16 26.08
CA THR A 165 -12.07 -1.33 25.67
C THR A 165 -12.98 -1.89 26.80
N LEU A 166 -12.53 -2.93 27.50
CA LEU A 166 -13.35 -3.64 28.50
C LEU A 166 -13.12 -3.13 29.93
N GLY A 167 -11.99 -2.48 30.21
CA GLY A 167 -11.68 -1.91 31.52
C GLY A 167 -11.85 -2.90 32.67
N THR A 168 -12.71 -2.57 33.62
CA THR A 168 -13.04 -3.41 34.79
C THR A 168 -13.91 -4.64 34.49
N GLU A 169 -14.47 -4.73 33.27
CA GLU A 169 -15.31 -5.85 32.85
C GLU A 169 -14.52 -7.06 32.34
N ILE A 170 -13.18 -7.02 32.40
CA ILE A 170 -12.31 -8.15 32.06
C ILE A 170 -12.54 -9.28 33.05
N ARG A 171 -12.93 -10.45 32.55
CA ARG A 171 -13.21 -11.66 33.35
C ARG A 171 -11.98 -12.57 33.47
N GLY A 172 -11.16 -12.66 32.42
CA GLY A 172 -9.94 -13.48 32.39
C GLY A 172 -8.69 -12.79 32.95
N GLY A 173 -8.81 -11.66 33.65
CA GLY A 173 -7.71 -10.95 34.30
C GLY A 173 -7.13 -11.70 35.49
N GLU A 174 -5.88 -11.39 35.87
CA GLU A 174 -5.27 -11.89 37.11
C GLU A 174 -6.07 -11.33 38.29
N LEU A 175 -6.89 -12.17 38.94
CA LEU A 175 -7.33 -11.90 40.28
C LEU A 175 -6.07 -11.94 41.17
N ASN A 176 -5.71 -10.79 41.78
CA ASN A 176 -4.80 -10.76 42.90
C ASN A 176 -5.37 -11.73 43.94
N SER A 177 -4.79 -12.92 44.06
CA SER A 177 -5.13 -13.87 45.09
C SER A 177 -4.70 -13.31 46.43
N VAL A 178 -5.63 -12.68 47.12
CA VAL A 178 -5.49 -12.52 48.56
C VAL A 178 -5.62 -13.94 49.14
N SER A 179 -4.45 -14.48 49.55
CA SER A 179 -4.33 -15.72 50.28
C SER A 179 -5.10 -15.62 51.59
N GLN A 180 -6.29 -16.23 51.67
CA GLN A 180 -6.88 -16.66 52.92
C GLN A 180 -6.73 -18.18 53.02
N GLY A 181 -5.98 -18.60 54.02
CA GLY A 181 -5.62 -19.99 54.23
C GLY A 181 -6.80 -20.96 54.39
N GLY A 182 -6.66 -22.13 53.84
CA GLY A 182 -7.60 -23.27 54.04
C GLY A 182 -7.46 -24.23 52.86
N GLY A 183 -6.72 -25.32 53.05
CA GLY A 183 -6.40 -26.30 52.03
C GLY A 183 -7.58 -26.99 51.40
N HIS A 184 -7.69 -26.89 50.10
CA HIS A 184 -8.14 -27.91 49.16
C HIS A 184 -7.71 -27.46 47.78
N VAL A 185 -6.75 -28.13 47.17
CA VAL A 185 -6.32 -27.91 45.79
C VAL A 185 -7.34 -28.60 44.88
N THR A 186 -8.23 -27.80 44.33
CA THR A 186 -9.14 -28.29 43.27
C THR A 186 -8.58 -27.84 41.92
N TYR A 187 -8.25 -28.81 41.06
CA TYR A 187 -7.67 -28.67 39.72
C TYR A 187 -8.68 -28.14 38.68
N HIS A 188 -9.50 -27.14 38.97
CA HIS A 188 -10.50 -26.59 38.04
C HIS A 188 -10.14 -25.25 37.38
N GLY A 189 -8.99 -24.66 37.69
CA GLY A 189 -8.68 -23.26 37.31
C GLY A 189 -8.19 -23.01 35.88
N HIS A 190 -7.69 -23.98 35.14
CA HIS A 190 -7.08 -23.71 33.84
C HIS A 190 -8.09 -23.59 32.68
N ASN A 191 -9.12 -24.44 32.65
CA ASN A 191 -10.14 -24.41 31.57
C ASN A 191 -11.09 -23.22 31.72
N GLU A 192 -11.44 -22.81 32.93
CA GLU A 192 -12.31 -21.64 33.18
C GLU A 192 -11.62 -20.34 32.79
N LYS A 193 -10.36 -20.16 33.16
CA LYS A 193 -9.56 -18.97 32.74
C LYS A 193 -9.36 -18.87 31.23
N SER A 194 -9.19 -19.99 30.56
CA SER A 194 -9.07 -20.01 29.08
C SER A 194 -10.39 -19.62 28.42
N ALA A 195 -11.53 -20.12 28.93
CA ALA A 195 -12.85 -19.76 28.42
C ALA A 195 -13.20 -18.28 28.67
N GLU A 196 -12.82 -17.75 29.84
CA GLU A 196 -12.99 -16.31 30.13
C GLU A 196 -12.17 -15.42 29.22
N LYS A 197 -10.88 -15.75 28.97
CA LYS A 197 -10.03 -15.03 28.02
C LYS A 197 -10.61 -15.05 26.60
N ALA A 198 -11.09 -16.18 26.14
CA ALA A 198 -11.74 -16.30 24.83
C ALA A 198 -13.03 -15.46 24.77
N SER A 199 -13.80 -15.40 25.85
CA SER A 199 -15.00 -14.56 25.95
C SER A 199 -14.65 -13.07 25.90
N ASP A 200 -13.61 -12.63 26.62
CA ASP A 200 -13.16 -11.24 26.61
C ASP A 200 -12.62 -10.84 25.24
N GLN A 201 -11.86 -11.71 24.57
CA GLN A 201 -11.40 -11.46 23.20
C GLN A 201 -12.59 -11.29 22.22
N ARG A 202 -13.62 -12.13 22.31
CA ARG A 202 -14.83 -12.01 21.48
C ARG A 202 -15.55 -10.67 21.71
N ARG A 203 -15.70 -10.24 22.97
CA ARG A 203 -16.33 -8.96 23.32
C ARG A 203 -15.51 -7.78 22.80
N PHE A 204 -14.19 -7.84 22.95
CA PHE A 204 -13.27 -6.86 22.39
C PHE A 204 -13.41 -6.75 20.87
N TYR A 205 -13.35 -7.88 20.17
CA TYR A 205 -13.50 -7.89 18.71
C TYR A 205 -14.90 -7.44 18.25
N GLN A 206 -15.95 -7.69 19.01
CA GLN A 206 -17.29 -7.15 18.70
C GLN A 206 -17.31 -5.63 18.78
N ALA A 207 -16.64 -5.04 19.79
CA ALA A 207 -16.53 -3.61 19.89
C ALA A 207 -15.69 -3.00 18.73
N VAL A 208 -14.58 -3.67 18.35
CA VAL A 208 -13.77 -3.30 17.19
C VAL A 208 -14.59 -3.36 15.90
N ASP A 209 -15.31 -4.45 15.66
CA ASP A 209 -16.13 -4.63 14.44
C ASP A 209 -17.18 -3.53 14.31
N GLN A 210 -17.91 -3.25 15.39
CA GLN A 210 -18.94 -2.19 15.41
C GLN A 210 -18.34 -0.81 15.18
N TYR A 211 -17.18 -0.53 15.80
CA TYR A 211 -16.50 0.74 15.66
C TYR A 211 -16.02 0.96 14.22
N LEU A 212 -15.34 -0.04 13.64
CA LEU A 212 -14.84 0.04 12.27
C LEU A 212 -15.97 0.11 11.25
N LEU A 213 -17.03 -0.68 11.43
CA LEU A 213 -18.18 -0.61 10.54
C LEU A 213 -18.77 0.79 10.49
N THR A 214 -18.92 1.43 11.65
CA THR A 214 -19.56 2.75 11.78
C THR A 214 -18.67 3.88 11.29
N ASN A 215 -17.38 3.86 11.65
CA ASN A 215 -16.51 5.02 11.47
C ASN A 215 -15.60 4.94 10.24
N TYR A 216 -15.37 3.74 9.71
CA TYR A 216 -14.45 3.52 8.58
C TYR A 216 -15.11 2.83 7.39
N SER A 217 -15.63 1.61 7.58
CA SER A 217 -16.10 0.79 6.44
C SER A 217 -17.33 1.38 5.75
N ASN A 218 -18.37 1.76 6.50
CA ASN A 218 -19.59 2.34 5.93
C ASN A 218 -19.38 3.72 5.28
N PRO A 219 -18.72 4.70 5.94
CA PRO A 219 -18.54 6.02 5.35
C PRO A 219 -17.72 5.99 4.07
N LYS A 220 -16.71 5.12 4.01
CA LYS A 220 -15.79 5.01 2.88
C LYS A 220 -16.21 3.99 1.84
N LYS A 221 -17.13 3.08 2.16
CA LYS A 221 -17.47 1.86 1.39
C LYS A 221 -16.24 1.02 1.06
N MET A 222 -15.27 1.00 1.98
CA MET A 222 -13.95 0.45 1.78
C MET A 222 -13.94 -1.04 2.13
N PRO A 223 -13.40 -1.92 1.27
CA PRO A 223 -13.18 -3.32 1.62
C PRO A 223 -12.29 -3.44 2.85
N LEU A 224 -12.57 -4.41 3.71
CA LEU A 224 -11.78 -4.71 4.90
C LEU A 224 -11.10 -6.08 4.76
N VAL A 225 -9.78 -6.10 4.89
CA VAL A 225 -8.96 -7.32 4.90
C VAL A 225 -8.49 -7.57 6.32
N LEU A 226 -8.47 -8.83 6.75
CA LEU A 226 -7.92 -9.21 8.05
C LEU A 226 -6.46 -9.63 7.93
N MET A 227 -5.68 -9.30 8.95
CA MET A 227 -4.33 -9.77 9.14
C MET A 227 -4.13 -10.23 10.58
N GLY A 228 -3.50 -11.39 10.79
CA GLY A 228 -3.28 -11.92 12.13
C GLY A 228 -3.02 -13.41 12.13
N LEU A 229 -2.80 -13.98 13.31
CA LEU A 229 -2.73 -15.43 13.45
C LEU A 229 -4.08 -16.08 13.08
N ALA A 230 -4.03 -17.31 12.58
CA ALA A 230 -5.21 -18.00 12.05
C ALA A 230 -6.38 -18.05 13.05
N GLU A 231 -6.07 -18.28 14.33
CA GLU A 231 -7.07 -18.30 15.41
C GLU A 231 -7.75 -16.94 15.62
N ASN A 232 -7.01 -15.83 15.57
CA ASN A 232 -7.56 -14.49 15.72
C ASN A 232 -8.45 -14.12 14.54
N VAL A 233 -8.01 -14.41 13.33
CA VAL A 233 -8.77 -14.20 12.10
C VAL A 233 -10.07 -15.03 12.12
N ALA A 234 -10.01 -16.29 12.56
CA ALA A 234 -11.20 -17.15 12.65
C ALA A 234 -12.22 -16.61 13.65
N VAL A 235 -11.76 -16.19 14.84
CA VAL A 235 -12.64 -15.60 15.87
C VAL A 235 -13.28 -14.31 15.37
N PHE A 236 -12.51 -13.42 14.75
CA PHE A 236 -13.06 -12.16 14.23
C PHE A 236 -14.10 -12.42 13.13
N ARG A 237 -13.83 -13.31 12.19
CA ARG A 237 -14.77 -13.66 11.12
C ARG A 237 -16.09 -14.24 11.63
N GLU A 238 -16.02 -15.04 12.67
CA GLU A 238 -17.22 -15.64 13.27
C GLU A 238 -18.16 -14.59 13.88
N ILE A 239 -17.61 -13.53 14.47
CA ILE A 239 -18.39 -12.52 15.18
C ILE A 239 -18.72 -11.29 14.35
N SER A 240 -17.96 -11.01 13.28
CA SER A 240 -18.07 -9.80 12.49
C SER A 240 -19.42 -9.69 11.78
N LYS A 241 -19.99 -8.49 11.84
CA LYS A 241 -21.19 -8.07 11.10
C LYS A 241 -20.84 -7.09 9.98
N ASN A 242 -19.55 -6.83 9.77
CA ASN A 242 -19.08 -5.90 8.77
C ASN A 242 -19.21 -6.50 7.36
N HIS A 243 -20.17 -6.02 6.60
CA HIS A 243 -20.45 -6.50 5.24
C HIS A 243 -19.38 -6.06 4.20
N HIS A 244 -18.45 -5.19 4.58
CA HIS A 244 -17.29 -4.86 3.77
C HIS A 244 -16.09 -5.79 4.02
N LEU A 245 -16.19 -6.68 5.03
CA LEU A 245 -15.15 -7.66 5.30
C LEU A 245 -15.06 -8.68 4.15
N LEU A 246 -13.88 -8.80 3.55
CA LEU A 246 -13.63 -9.75 2.47
C LEU A 246 -13.60 -11.19 3.02
N PRO A 247 -14.51 -12.08 2.56
CA PRO A 247 -14.75 -13.36 3.24
C PRO A 247 -13.60 -14.37 3.08
N LYS A 248 -12.84 -14.29 2.00
CA LYS A 248 -11.79 -15.27 1.67
C LYS A 248 -10.37 -14.73 1.78
N LEU A 249 -10.21 -13.43 1.93
CA LEU A 249 -8.91 -12.79 1.95
C LEU A 249 -8.46 -12.51 3.39
N ALA A 250 -7.32 -13.06 3.77
CA ALA A 250 -6.63 -12.70 5.01
C ALA A 250 -5.13 -12.97 4.90
N VAL A 251 -4.34 -12.14 5.54
CA VAL A 251 -2.91 -12.36 5.72
C VAL A 251 -2.69 -13.10 7.03
N VAL A 252 -2.42 -14.41 6.95
CA VAL A 252 -2.22 -15.24 8.13
C VAL A 252 -0.76 -15.15 8.59
N LYS A 253 -0.46 -14.07 9.32
CA LYS A 253 0.87 -13.81 9.90
C LYS A 253 0.72 -12.95 11.16
N SER A 254 1.69 -13.07 12.10
CA SER A 254 1.68 -12.20 13.27
C SER A 254 1.92 -10.75 12.86
N PRO A 255 1.08 -9.79 13.29
CA PRO A 255 1.31 -8.37 13.01
C PRO A 255 2.65 -7.83 13.54
N ALA A 256 3.20 -8.45 14.59
CA ALA A 256 4.49 -8.05 15.20
C ALA A 256 5.72 -8.41 14.34
N THR A 257 5.56 -9.23 13.30
CA THR A 257 6.67 -9.71 12.45
C THR A 257 6.62 -9.15 11.04
N LEU A 258 5.75 -8.16 10.78
CA LEU A 258 5.59 -7.61 9.44
C LEU A 258 6.54 -6.45 9.19
N ASP A 259 7.40 -6.66 8.21
CA ASP A 259 7.97 -5.58 7.44
C ASP A 259 6.93 -5.18 6.37
N PHE A 260 6.68 -3.88 6.16
CA PHE A 260 5.66 -3.39 5.23
C PHE A 260 5.86 -3.89 3.79
N VAL A 261 7.11 -4.16 3.40
CA VAL A 261 7.50 -4.76 2.12
C VAL A 261 6.82 -6.12 1.87
N GLU A 262 6.63 -6.96 2.90
CA GLU A 262 5.96 -8.26 2.74
C GLU A 262 4.45 -8.18 2.49
N LEU A 263 3.80 -7.06 2.83
CA LEU A 263 2.38 -6.83 2.51
C LEU A 263 2.17 -6.52 1.04
N GLU A 264 3.14 -5.91 0.39
CA GLU A 264 3.09 -5.59 -1.04
C GLU A 264 3.31 -6.81 -1.92
N ASP A 265 4.25 -7.69 -1.57
CA ASP A 265 4.59 -8.88 -2.35
C ASP A 265 3.43 -9.91 -2.45
N ARG A 266 2.46 -9.86 -1.51
CA ARG A 266 1.30 -10.75 -1.52
C ARG A 266 0.13 -10.28 -2.39
N ARG A 267 0.14 -9.04 -2.87
CA ARG A 267 -0.88 -8.53 -3.82
C ARG A 267 -0.76 -9.16 -5.20
N ALA A 268 0.46 -9.46 -5.63
CA ALA A 268 0.73 -10.09 -6.92
C ALA A 268 0.10 -11.49 -7.07
N HIS A 269 -0.50 -12.04 -6.01
CA HIS A 269 -1.05 -13.40 -5.97
C HIS A 269 -2.55 -13.44 -5.64
N VAL A 270 -3.25 -12.30 -5.71
CA VAL A 270 -4.70 -12.15 -5.53
C VAL A 270 -5.36 -11.64 -6.80
#